data_81a1f29a65760f6cb626fb2616d99b55
#
_entry.id   81a1f29a65760f6cb626fb2616d99b55
#
_cell.length_a   1.000
_cell.length_b   1.000
_cell.length_c   1.000
_cell.angle_alpha   90.00
_cell.angle_beta   90.00
_cell.angle_gamma   90.00
#
_symmetry.space_group_name_H-M   'P 1'
#
loop_
_entity.id
_entity.type
_entity.pdbx_description
1 polymer ?
#
loop_
_entity_poly.entity_id
_entity_poly.type
_entity_poly.pdbx_seq_one_letter_code
_entity_poly.pdbx_strand_id
1 'polypeptide(L)' 'MDVNFIFKIAAIGIIISVLNTVLVRSGREDQAMLTTLAGIVVVLMMIIPQ' A
#
# COMPACT_ATOMS: atom_id res chain seq x y z
N MET A 1 17.54 -8.25 -10.28
CA MET A 1 16.17 -7.92 -9.88
C MET A 1 15.33 -9.16 -9.83
N ASP A 2 14.60 -9.30 -8.78
CA ASP A 2 13.79 -10.49 -8.54
C ASP A 2 12.35 -10.20 -8.96
N VAL A 3 11.87 -10.91 -9.98
CA VAL A 3 10.50 -10.74 -10.47
C VAL A 3 9.50 -11.05 -9.36
N ASN A 4 9.83 -12.04 -8.53
CA ASN A 4 8.98 -12.41 -7.40
C ASN A 4 8.80 -11.26 -6.42
N PHE A 5 9.86 -10.51 -6.18
CA PHE A 5 9.84 -9.34 -5.32
C PHE A 5 8.93 -8.25 -5.89
N ILE A 6 9.03 -8.04 -7.20
CA ILE A 6 8.21 -7.04 -7.88
C ILE A 6 6.73 -7.41 -7.78
N PHE A 7 6.40 -8.66 -7.98
CA PHE A 7 5.02 -9.14 -7.85
C PHE A 7 4.49 -8.93 -6.44
N LYS A 8 5.33 -9.14 -5.45
CA LYS A 8 4.95 -8.97 -4.06
C LYS A 8 4.58 -7.52 -3.77
N ILE A 9 5.38 -6.60 -4.25
CA ILE A 9 5.14 -5.16 -4.07
C ILE A 9 3.85 -4.76 -4.81
N ALA A 10 3.66 -5.27 -6.02
CA ALA A 10 2.46 -4.97 -6.79
C ALA A 10 1.20 -5.48 -6.08
N ALA A 11 1.24 -6.67 -5.51
CA ALA A 11 0.10 -7.22 -4.78
C ALA A 11 -0.26 -6.34 -3.59
N ILE A 12 0.72 -5.91 -2.83
CA ILE A 12 0.50 -5.02 -1.70
C ILE A 12 -0.12 -3.71 -2.15
N GLY A 13 0.39 -3.15 -3.25
CA GLY A 13 -0.13 -1.91 -3.80
C GLY A 13 -1.60 -2.04 -4.21
N ILE A 14 -1.96 -3.15 -4.84
CA ILE A 14 -3.34 -3.40 -5.26
C ILE A 14 -4.25 -3.49 -4.04
N ILE A 15 -3.84 -4.23 -3.03
CA ILE A 15 -4.64 -4.39 -1.80
C ILE A 15 -4.85 -3.03 -1.15
N ILE A 16 -3.82 -2.23 -1.01
CA ILE A 16 -3.90 -0.91 -0.41
C ILE A 16 -4.81 -0.01 -1.23
N SER A 17 -4.73 -0.08 -2.55
CA SER A 17 -5.56 0.71 -3.44
C SER A 17 -7.03 0.42 -3.25
N VAL A 18 -7.39 -0.87 -3.15
CA VAL A 18 -8.78 -1.28 -2.92
C VAL A 18 -9.27 -0.76 -1.57
N LEU A 19 -8.48 -0.94 -0.53
CA LEU A 19 -8.83 -0.46 0.80
C LEU A 19 -9.02 1.06 0.80
N ASN A 20 -8.12 1.77 0.13
CA ASN A 20 -8.21 3.22 0.04
C ASN A 20 -9.51 3.67 -0.62
N THR A 21 -9.87 3.02 -1.72
CA THR A 21 -11.11 3.33 -2.44
C THR A 21 -12.33 3.12 -1.55
N VAL A 22 -12.36 2.01 -0.82
CA VAL A 22 -13.46 1.70 0.08
C VAL A 22 -13.57 2.74 1.18
N LEU A 23 -12.45 3.12 1.78
CA LEU A 23 -12.43 4.11 2.85
C LEU A 23 -12.89 5.48 2.39
N VAL A 24 -12.46 5.89 1.21
CA VAL A 24 -12.87 7.18 0.65
C VAL A 24 -14.37 7.20 0.40
N ARG A 25 -14.90 6.11 -0.14
CA ARG A 25 -16.34 6.02 -0.43
C ARG A 25 -17.18 6.02 0.83
N SER A 26 -16.62 5.53 1.92
CA SER A 26 -17.31 5.52 3.21
C SER A 26 -17.30 6.88 3.90
N GLY A 27 -16.65 7.88 3.31
CA GLY A 27 -16.55 9.20 3.88
C GLY A 27 -15.44 9.34 4.91
N ARG A 28 -14.52 8.39 4.95
CA ARG A 28 -13.42 8.40 5.91
C ARG A 28 -12.12 8.75 5.19
N GLU A 29 -12.08 9.94 4.61
CA GLU A 29 -10.92 10.37 3.84
C GLU A 29 -9.66 10.43 4.69
N ASP A 30 -9.79 10.85 5.95
CA ASP A 30 -8.63 10.93 6.84
C ASP A 30 -8.01 9.57 7.06
N GLN A 31 -8.83 8.55 7.27
CA GLN A 31 -8.33 7.19 7.48
C GLN A 31 -7.77 6.61 6.20
N ALA A 32 -8.36 6.97 5.06
CA ALA A 32 -7.82 6.53 3.77
C ALA A 32 -6.41 7.07 3.55
N MET A 33 -6.18 8.32 3.91
CA MET A 33 -4.85 8.92 3.81
C MET A 33 -3.85 8.22 4.71
N LEU A 34 -4.25 7.92 5.95
CA LEU A 34 -3.39 7.19 6.88
C LEU A 34 -3.04 5.81 6.33
N THR A 35 -3.99 5.12 5.74
CA THR A 35 -3.76 3.80 5.14
C THR A 35 -2.76 3.90 4.00
N THR A 36 -2.89 4.91 3.15
CA THR A 36 -1.97 5.12 2.04
C THR A 36 -0.56 5.38 2.54
N LEU A 37 -0.42 6.23 3.55
CA LEU A 37 0.89 6.53 4.13
C LEU A 37 1.52 5.29 4.74
N ALA A 38 0.74 4.50 5.47
CA ALA A 38 1.21 3.26 6.05
C ALA A 38 1.68 2.29 4.97
N GLY A 39 0.93 2.19 3.88
CA GLY A 39 1.30 1.33 2.76
C GLY A 39 2.60 1.75 2.11
N ILE A 40 2.80 3.05 1.93
CA ILE A 40 4.04 3.57 1.38
C ILE A 40 5.22 3.20 2.29
N VAL A 41 5.04 3.37 3.59
CA VAL A 41 6.09 3.03 4.56
C VAL A 41 6.42 1.53 4.50
N VAL A 42 5.41 0.69 4.46
CA VAL A 42 5.61 -0.77 4.37
C VAL A 42 6.39 -1.13 3.12
N VAL A 43 6.00 -0.57 1.98
CA VAL A 43 6.70 -0.84 0.71
C VAL A 43 8.14 -0.37 0.77
N LEU A 44 8.38 0.81 1.32
CA LEU A 44 9.73 1.33 1.46
C LEU A 44 10.60 0.43 2.34
N MET A 45 10.03 -0.08 3.42
CA MET A 45 10.76 -0.98 4.31
C MET A 45 11.09 -2.30 3.63
N MET A 46 10.24 -2.73 2.69
CA MET A 46 10.54 -3.94 1.92
C MET A 46 11.62 -3.71 0.88
N ILE A 47 11.66 -2.52 0.29
CA ILE A 47 12.63 -2.20 -0.74
C ILE A 47 14.01 -1.95 -0.16
N ILE A 48 14.07 -1.39 1.05
CA ILE A 48 15.34 -1.07 1.70
C ILE A 48 15.67 -2.18 2.67
N PRO A 49 16.48 -3.16 2.26
CA PRO A 49 16.95 -4.21 3.17
C PRO A 49 18.03 -3.66 4.08
N GLN A 50 18.04 -4.10 5.29
CA GLN A 50 19.10 -3.70 6.23
C GLN A 50 20.22 -4.69 6.29
#